data_82aa82494ea07dda1bbff8bafae66573
#
_entry.id   82aa82494ea07dda1bbff8bafae66573
#
_cell.length_a   1.000
_cell.length_b   1.000
_cell.length_c   1.000
_cell.angle_alpha   90.00
_cell.angle_beta   90.00
_cell.angle_gamma   90.00
#
_symmetry.space_group_name_H-M   'P 1'
#
loop_
_entity.id
_entity.type
_entity.pdbx_description
1 polymer ?
#
loop_
_entity_poly.entity_id
_entity_poly.type
_entity_poly.pdbx_seq_one_letter_code
_entity_poly.pdbx_strand_id
1 'polypeptide(L)'
;MTKFRYHDNKRLILSVSILIPLAIMMLLFSNLSQNVYSHANPISFIPPSNSVVGENGTLPEKVVIVFSERPEPKASYIHVTNSDNERVDKNDYRVNSNNPRESSISIDTQKIKPGIYTVSWLALSRDDGHITKGSYVFTVSNASNGSETGVNEMTSNDFVNSTVINNVNITYGISPFYSGINNNFTVSLSNIDGKAPTNIKTVFLIFSNKQAGLGPISAELTKTSDGQYSGSGGYLSQPGEWDVKMIVQRNDAYDLNHSFTFDIKNPP
;
A
#
# COMPACT_ATOMS: atom_id res chain seq x y z
N MET A 1 -21.63 -79.95 -16.68
CA MET A 1 -22.22 -78.87 -17.48
C MET A 1 -22.14 -77.58 -16.65
N THR A 2 -21.12 -76.79 -16.89
CA THR A 2 -20.88 -75.52 -16.15
C THR A 2 -21.18 -74.35 -17.10
N LYS A 3 -22.27 -73.62 -16.81
CA LYS A 3 -22.60 -72.39 -17.56
C LYS A 3 -21.74 -71.24 -17.00
N PHE A 4 -20.80 -70.74 -17.77
CA PHE A 4 -20.08 -69.49 -17.54
C PHE A 4 -21.06 -68.29 -17.66
N ARG A 5 -21.19 -67.47 -16.61
CA ARG A 5 -21.91 -66.18 -16.64
C ARG A 5 -21.01 -65.13 -17.28
N TYR A 6 -21.35 -64.75 -18.50
CA TYR A 6 -20.73 -63.64 -19.24
C TYR A 6 -21.68 -62.44 -19.20
N HIS A 7 -21.75 -61.73 -18.09
CA HIS A 7 -22.69 -60.59 -18.03
C HIS A 7 -22.25 -59.34 -17.25
N ASP A 8 -21.01 -59.28 -16.70
CA ASP A 8 -20.67 -58.12 -15.82
C ASP A 8 -19.65 -57.12 -16.42
N ASN A 9 -18.98 -57.47 -17.52
CA ASN A 9 -17.90 -56.60 -18.04
C ASN A 9 -18.38 -55.37 -18.85
N LYS A 10 -19.60 -55.38 -19.39
CA LYS A 10 -20.11 -54.25 -20.20
C LYS A 10 -20.49 -53.00 -19.33
N ARG A 11 -20.99 -53.21 -18.12
CA ARG A 11 -21.33 -52.12 -17.22
C ARG A 11 -20.09 -51.46 -16.59
N LEU A 12 -19.04 -52.23 -16.34
CA LEU A 12 -17.76 -51.71 -15.86
C LEU A 12 -17.02 -50.88 -16.90
N ILE A 13 -17.02 -51.33 -18.18
CA ILE A 13 -16.38 -50.60 -19.29
C ILE A 13 -17.11 -49.31 -19.61
N LEU A 14 -18.46 -49.27 -19.48
CA LEU A 14 -19.25 -48.08 -19.75
C LEU A 14 -19.05 -47.01 -18.65
N SER A 15 -18.88 -47.42 -17.38
CA SER A 15 -18.64 -46.48 -16.27
C SER A 15 -17.21 -45.90 -16.32
N VAL A 16 -16.21 -46.65 -16.68
CA VAL A 16 -14.82 -46.20 -16.83
C VAL A 16 -14.66 -45.25 -18.04
N SER A 17 -15.36 -45.51 -19.16
CA SER A 17 -15.30 -44.63 -20.34
C SER A 17 -15.96 -43.25 -20.14
N ILE A 18 -16.83 -43.08 -19.14
CA ILE A 18 -17.43 -41.78 -18.79
C ILE A 18 -16.60 -41.05 -17.71
N LEU A 19 -16.00 -41.77 -16.77
CA LEU A 19 -15.20 -41.20 -15.70
C LEU A 19 -13.86 -40.59 -16.16
N ILE A 20 -13.21 -41.18 -17.14
CA ILE A 20 -11.94 -40.71 -17.71
C ILE A 20 -12.09 -39.30 -18.37
N PRO A 21 -13.03 -39.06 -19.29
CA PRO A 21 -13.20 -37.75 -19.90
C PRO A 21 -13.69 -36.70 -18.90
N LEU A 22 -14.47 -37.09 -17.89
CA LEU A 22 -14.90 -36.19 -16.81
C LEU A 22 -13.71 -35.77 -15.93
N ALA A 23 -12.81 -36.70 -15.61
CA ALA A 23 -11.59 -36.40 -14.85
C ALA A 23 -10.61 -35.53 -15.65
N ILE A 24 -10.46 -35.77 -16.96
CA ILE A 24 -9.64 -34.92 -17.85
C ILE A 24 -10.25 -33.55 -18.00
N MET A 25 -11.57 -33.43 -18.10
CA MET A 25 -12.28 -32.14 -18.13
C MET A 25 -12.10 -31.37 -16.81
N MET A 26 -12.14 -32.01 -15.64
CA MET A 26 -11.87 -31.41 -14.35
C MET A 26 -10.41 -30.95 -14.20
N LEU A 27 -9.44 -31.70 -14.72
CA LEU A 27 -8.02 -31.32 -14.76
C LEU A 27 -7.73 -30.15 -15.71
N LEU A 28 -8.50 -30.01 -16.79
CA LEU A 28 -8.37 -28.87 -17.71
C LEU A 28 -8.96 -27.58 -17.12
N PHE A 29 -9.97 -27.66 -16.25
CA PHE A 29 -10.53 -26.51 -15.55
C PHE A 29 -9.75 -26.09 -14.30
N SER A 30 -8.94 -26.97 -13.71
CA SER A 30 -8.14 -26.65 -12.51
C SER A 30 -6.95 -25.69 -12.76
N ASN A 31 -6.56 -25.46 -14.03
CA ASN A 31 -5.50 -24.51 -14.39
C ASN A 31 -6.01 -23.10 -14.76
N LEU A 32 -7.30 -22.83 -14.62
CA LEU A 32 -7.92 -21.53 -14.94
C LEU A 32 -8.07 -20.62 -13.73
N SER A 33 -7.30 -20.81 -12.65
CA SER A 33 -7.18 -19.80 -11.62
C SER A 33 -6.30 -18.64 -12.15
N GLN A 34 -6.83 -17.88 -13.10
CA GLN A 34 -6.31 -16.55 -13.39
C GLN A 34 -6.61 -15.72 -12.16
N ASN A 35 -5.58 -15.07 -11.61
CA ASN A 35 -5.79 -14.01 -10.64
C ASN A 35 -6.67 -12.96 -11.33
N VAL A 36 -7.96 -12.99 -11.06
CA VAL A 36 -8.89 -11.94 -11.49
C VAL A 36 -8.57 -10.73 -10.62
N TYR A 37 -7.61 -9.94 -11.04
CA TYR A 37 -7.46 -8.58 -10.54
C TYR A 37 -8.65 -7.81 -11.10
N SER A 38 -9.64 -7.55 -10.29
CA SER A 38 -10.70 -6.59 -10.57
C SER A 38 -10.14 -5.21 -10.24
N HIS A 39 -9.99 -4.33 -11.23
CA HIS A 39 -9.52 -2.95 -11.16
C HIS A 39 -8.02 -2.74 -11.42
N ALA A 40 -7.67 -1.58 -11.95
CA ALA A 40 -6.30 -1.14 -12.22
C ALA A 40 -5.55 -0.78 -10.92
N ASN A 41 -5.17 -1.78 -10.12
CA ASN A 41 -4.40 -1.58 -8.89
C ASN A 41 -2.90 -1.47 -9.20
N PRO A 42 -2.14 -0.61 -8.51
CA PRO A 42 -0.70 -0.55 -8.64
C PRO A 42 -0.03 -1.86 -8.22
N ILE A 43 0.93 -2.33 -9.02
CA ILE A 43 1.77 -3.50 -8.75
C ILE A 43 3.16 -3.04 -8.30
N SER A 44 3.69 -1.96 -8.91
CA SER A 44 5.01 -1.43 -8.58
C SER A 44 5.10 0.07 -8.83
N PHE A 45 6.05 0.69 -8.14
CA PHE A 45 6.34 2.12 -8.21
C PHE A 45 7.83 2.37 -8.47
N ILE A 46 8.14 3.39 -9.25
CA ILE A 46 9.48 3.97 -9.40
C ILE A 46 9.35 5.49 -9.24
N PRO A 47 9.98 6.14 -8.23
CA PRO A 47 10.70 5.51 -7.11
C PRO A 47 9.78 4.60 -6.26
N PRO A 48 10.35 3.60 -5.54
CA PRO A 48 9.56 2.75 -4.65
C PRO A 48 8.86 3.56 -3.54
N SER A 49 7.71 3.08 -3.09
CA SER A 49 6.98 3.71 -1.98
C SER A 49 7.86 3.77 -0.71
N ASN A 50 7.84 4.92 -0.04
CA ASN A 50 8.62 5.22 1.16
C ASN A 50 10.14 5.05 1.00
N SER A 51 10.67 5.10 -0.22
CA SER A 51 12.11 5.03 -0.47
C SER A 51 12.78 6.38 -0.32
N VAL A 52 14.10 6.35 -0.05
CA VAL A 52 14.99 7.50 -0.13
C VAL A 52 15.76 7.42 -1.45
N VAL A 53 15.79 8.50 -2.21
CA VAL A 53 16.49 8.63 -3.49
C VAL A 53 17.38 9.87 -3.49
N GLY A 54 18.34 9.94 -4.39
CA GLY A 54 19.23 11.11 -4.52
C GLY A 54 20.51 11.01 -3.67
N GLU A 55 20.67 9.99 -2.83
CA GLU A 55 21.87 9.81 -1.98
C GLU A 55 23.18 9.78 -2.77
N ASN A 56 23.14 9.30 -4.01
CA ASN A 56 24.28 9.28 -4.94
C ASN A 56 24.35 10.51 -5.87
N GLY A 57 23.56 11.55 -5.61
CA GLY A 57 23.45 12.76 -6.45
C GLY A 57 22.56 12.60 -7.68
N THR A 58 21.97 11.43 -7.93
CA THR A 58 21.08 11.21 -9.07
C THR A 58 19.63 11.42 -8.66
N LEU A 59 19.02 12.51 -9.15
CA LEU A 59 17.61 12.82 -8.92
C LEU A 59 16.71 11.95 -9.80
N PRO A 60 15.49 11.60 -9.32
CA PRO A 60 14.54 10.88 -10.15
C PRO A 60 14.04 11.78 -11.30
N GLU A 61 14.18 11.31 -12.54
CA GLU A 61 13.72 12.05 -13.73
C GLU A 61 12.25 11.81 -14.05
N LYS A 62 11.68 10.73 -13.55
CA LYS A 62 10.29 10.33 -13.79
C LYS A 62 9.72 9.50 -12.65
N VAL A 63 8.41 9.53 -12.55
CA VAL A 63 7.62 8.55 -11.78
C VAL A 63 7.04 7.54 -12.76
N VAL A 64 7.09 6.25 -12.38
CA VAL A 64 6.49 5.15 -13.13
C VAL A 64 5.61 4.32 -12.19
N ILE A 65 4.40 3.99 -12.63
CA ILE A 65 3.49 3.08 -11.95
C ILE A 65 3.10 1.97 -12.91
N VAL A 66 3.29 0.72 -12.51
CA VAL A 66 2.77 -0.45 -13.23
C VAL A 66 1.49 -0.90 -12.56
N PHE A 67 0.42 -1.04 -13.33
CA PHE A 67 -0.90 -1.45 -12.86
C PHE A 67 -1.21 -2.91 -13.21
N SER A 68 -2.17 -3.51 -12.50
CA SER A 68 -2.69 -4.86 -12.80
C SER A 68 -3.47 -4.89 -14.11
N GLU A 69 -4.07 -3.78 -14.51
CA GLU A 69 -4.84 -3.58 -15.73
C GLU A 69 -4.36 -2.34 -16.49
N ARG A 70 -4.88 -2.14 -17.71
CA ARG A 70 -4.48 -1.03 -18.59
C ARG A 70 -5.18 0.26 -18.19
N PRO A 71 -4.50 1.32 -17.76
CA PRO A 71 -5.12 2.62 -17.53
C PRO A 71 -5.56 3.28 -18.83
N GLU A 72 -6.73 3.96 -18.82
CA GLU A 72 -7.18 4.81 -19.93
C GLU A 72 -6.39 6.12 -19.96
N PRO A 73 -5.57 6.40 -20.99
CA PRO A 73 -4.67 7.54 -21.00
C PRO A 73 -5.32 8.90 -20.83
N LYS A 74 -6.58 9.05 -21.32
CA LYS A 74 -7.29 10.34 -21.29
C LYS A 74 -8.07 10.58 -19.99
N ALA A 75 -8.25 9.55 -19.18
CA ALA A 75 -9.04 9.61 -17.95
C ALA A 75 -8.24 9.18 -16.70
N SER A 76 -6.95 8.94 -16.86
CA SER A 76 -6.02 8.61 -15.78
C SER A 76 -4.95 9.68 -15.65
N TYR A 77 -4.34 9.79 -14.47
CA TYR A 77 -3.25 10.73 -14.23
C TYR A 77 -2.30 10.25 -13.15
N ILE A 78 -1.12 10.85 -13.14
CA ILE A 78 -0.15 10.85 -12.04
C ILE A 78 0.22 12.30 -11.77
N HIS A 79 0.24 12.74 -10.51
CA HIS A 79 0.73 14.05 -10.08
C HIS A 79 1.81 13.87 -9.03
N VAL A 80 2.82 14.73 -9.04
CA VAL A 80 3.87 14.75 -8.02
C VAL A 80 3.92 16.12 -7.38
N THR A 81 3.77 16.16 -6.04
CA THR A 81 3.82 17.41 -5.26
C THR A 81 4.88 17.33 -4.17
N ASN A 82 5.45 18.49 -3.82
CA ASN A 82 6.30 18.65 -2.62
C ASN A 82 5.46 18.84 -1.35
N SER A 83 6.10 19.05 -0.20
CA SER A 83 5.45 19.29 1.09
C SER A 83 4.63 20.60 1.15
N ASP A 84 4.89 21.54 0.25
CA ASP A 84 4.16 22.81 0.13
C ASP A 84 2.97 22.70 -0.84
N ASN A 85 2.63 21.48 -1.27
CA ASN A 85 1.59 21.18 -2.27
C ASN A 85 1.85 21.77 -3.66
N GLU A 86 3.10 22.12 -3.98
CA GLU A 86 3.47 22.58 -5.30
C GLU A 86 3.75 21.42 -6.25
N ARG A 87 3.24 21.50 -7.47
CA ARG A 87 3.50 20.47 -8.50
C ARG A 87 4.94 20.58 -9.03
N VAL A 88 5.61 19.44 -9.01
CA VAL A 88 6.99 19.29 -9.52
C VAL A 88 7.10 18.37 -10.75
N ASP A 89 5.98 17.83 -11.22
CA ASP A 89 5.92 17.11 -12.49
C ASP A 89 5.75 18.04 -13.71
N LYS A 90 6.04 17.53 -14.90
CA LYS A 90 5.95 18.29 -16.18
C LYS A 90 4.57 18.23 -16.84
N ASN A 91 3.56 17.63 -16.17
CA ASN A 91 2.21 17.46 -16.71
C ASN A 91 2.15 16.68 -18.04
N ASP A 92 3.07 15.74 -18.25
CA ASP A 92 3.25 14.95 -19.48
C ASP A 92 2.87 13.46 -19.25
N TYR A 93 1.83 13.20 -18.46
CA TYR A 93 1.35 11.85 -18.19
C TYR A 93 1.16 11.04 -19.47
N ARG A 94 1.62 9.80 -19.46
CA ARG A 94 1.50 8.89 -20.60
C ARG A 94 1.44 7.43 -20.15
N VAL A 95 0.77 6.61 -20.95
CA VAL A 95 0.81 5.15 -20.88
C VAL A 95 1.85 4.65 -21.89
N ASN A 96 2.69 3.71 -21.51
CA ASN A 96 3.71 3.13 -22.35
C ASN A 96 3.08 2.27 -23.46
N SER A 97 3.37 2.58 -24.73
CA SER A 97 2.83 1.85 -25.90
C SER A 97 3.28 0.38 -25.96
N ASN A 98 4.47 0.06 -25.44
CA ASN A 98 5.04 -1.30 -25.42
C ASN A 98 4.62 -2.09 -24.19
N ASN A 99 4.20 -1.43 -23.11
CA ASN A 99 3.65 -2.01 -21.90
C ASN A 99 2.40 -1.23 -21.47
N PRO A 100 1.21 -1.55 -21.98
CA PRO A 100 0.00 -0.75 -21.73
C PRO A 100 -0.47 -0.70 -20.28
N ARG A 101 0.15 -1.46 -19.38
CA ARG A 101 -0.09 -1.41 -17.92
C ARG A 101 0.83 -0.42 -17.20
N GLU A 102 1.85 0.11 -17.89
CA GLU A 102 2.81 1.05 -17.34
C GLU A 102 2.41 2.48 -17.67
N SER A 103 2.31 3.30 -16.65
CA SER A 103 2.08 4.74 -16.75
C SER A 103 3.26 5.52 -16.20
N SER A 104 3.53 6.69 -16.76
CA SER A 104 4.61 7.53 -16.27
C SER A 104 4.31 9.01 -16.39
N ILE A 105 5.03 9.82 -15.59
CA ILE A 105 5.10 11.27 -15.69
C ILE A 105 6.54 11.71 -15.45
N SER A 106 7.00 12.72 -16.19
CA SER A 106 8.35 13.29 -16.00
C SER A 106 8.36 14.26 -14.82
N ILE A 107 9.47 14.25 -14.08
CA ILE A 107 9.73 15.19 -12.98
C ILE A 107 10.53 16.38 -13.53
N ASP A 108 10.17 17.59 -13.10
CA ASP A 108 10.96 18.79 -13.33
C ASP A 108 12.10 18.84 -12.31
N THR A 109 13.26 18.32 -12.70
CA THR A 109 14.44 18.23 -11.83
C THR A 109 14.95 19.57 -11.31
N GLN A 110 14.58 20.69 -11.96
CA GLN A 110 14.92 22.04 -11.48
C GLN A 110 14.09 22.45 -10.25
N LYS A 111 12.93 21.82 -10.05
CA LYS A 111 12.06 22.05 -8.89
C LYS A 111 12.33 21.09 -7.75
N ILE A 112 13.16 20.06 -7.97
CA ILE A 112 13.45 19.04 -6.95
C ILE A 112 14.48 19.58 -5.96
N LYS A 113 14.12 19.54 -4.69
CA LYS A 113 14.94 19.83 -3.53
C LYS A 113 14.92 18.65 -2.58
N PRO A 114 15.84 18.54 -1.62
CA PRO A 114 15.71 17.57 -0.56
C PRO A 114 14.39 17.74 0.20
N GLY A 115 13.72 16.63 0.47
CA GLY A 115 12.41 16.66 1.14
C GLY A 115 11.51 15.50 0.71
N ILE A 116 10.28 15.51 1.20
CA ILE A 116 9.28 14.48 0.92
C ILE A 116 8.43 14.90 -0.27
N TYR A 117 8.19 13.95 -1.16
CA TYR A 117 7.34 14.09 -2.34
C TYR A 117 6.18 13.10 -2.27
N THR A 118 4.98 13.60 -2.58
CA THR A 118 3.78 12.79 -2.71
C THR A 118 3.44 12.56 -4.17
N VAL A 119 3.26 11.31 -4.52
CA VAL A 119 2.74 10.89 -5.82
C VAL A 119 1.27 10.53 -5.64
N SER A 120 0.37 11.27 -6.28
CA SER A 120 -1.06 10.97 -6.32
C SER A 120 -1.43 10.46 -7.69
N TRP A 121 -2.26 9.43 -7.77
CA TRP A 121 -2.67 8.83 -9.02
C TRP A 121 -4.16 8.49 -9.02
N LEU A 122 -4.73 8.50 -10.23
CA LEU A 122 -6.04 7.96 -10.54
C LEU A 122 -5.91 7.13 -11.82
N ALA A 123 -6.42 5.91 -11.82
CA ALA A 123 -6.47 5.04 -12.98
C ALA A 123 -7.90 4.61 -13.26
N LEU A 124 -8.41 4.95 -14.45
CA LEU A 124 -9.60 4.35 -15.02
C LEU A 124 -9.16 3.11 -15.80
N SER A 125 -9.57 1.93 -15.38
CA SER A 125 -9.27 0.70 -16.12
C SER A 125 -9.97 0.67 -17.46
N ARG A 126 -9.22 0.36 -18.54
CA ARG A 126 -9.79 0.07 -19.86
C ARG A 126 -10.41 -1.32 -19.94
N ASP A 127 -10.05 -2.19 -19.01
CA ASP A 127 -10.42 -3.60 -19.04
C ASP A 127 -11.77 -3.84 -18.39
N ASP A 128 -12.11 -3.12 -17.31
CA ASP A 128 -13.36 -3.26 -16.56
C ASP A 128 -14.14 -1.93 -16.33
N GLY A 129 -13.57 -0.78 -16.69
CA GLY A 129 -14.20 0.53 -16.54
C GLY A 129 -14.25 1.09 -15.12
N HIS A 130 -13.57 0.45 -14.14
CA HIS A 130 -13.56 0.94 -12.77
C HIS A 130 -12.41 1.94 -12.53
N ILE A 131 -12.65 2.85 -11.58
CA ILE A 131 -11.68 3.85 -11.17
C ILE A 131 -11.03 3.40 -9.87
N THR A 132 -9.70 3.40 -9.85
CA THR A 132 -8.90 3.30 -8.63
C THR A 132 -8.09 4.57 -8.44
N LYS A 133 -7.78 4.92 -7.21
CA LYS A 133 -6.96 6.07 -6.86
C LYS A 133 -6.18 5.82 -5.59
N GLY A 134 -5.07 6.51 -5.42
CA GLY A 134 -4.26 6.43 -4.22
C GLY A 134 -3.12 7.41 -4.26
N SER A 135 -2.27 7.32 -3.25
CA SER A 135 -1.04 8.10 -3.16
C SER A 135 0.05 7.25 -2.50
N TYR A 136 1.31 7.63 -2.76
CA TYR A 136 2.46 7.14 -2.01
C TYR A 136 3.50 8.26 -1.90
N VAL A 137 4.48 8.07 -1.04
CA VAL A 137 5.54 9.05 -0.80
C VAL A 137 6.91 8.48 -1.12
N PHE A 138 7.85 9.35 -1.51
CA PHE A 138 9.28 9.08 -1.51
C PHE A 138 10.03 10.32 -1.01
N THR A 139 11.26 10.12 -0.53
CA THR A 139 12.11 11.18 0.00
C THR A 139 13.30 11.40 -0.94
N VAL A 140 13.61 12.67 -1.24
CA VAL A 140 14.86 13.05 -1.92
C VAL A 140 15.84 13.52 -0.87
N SER A 141 17.02 12.89 -0.80
CA SER A 141 18.09 13.27 0.10
C SER A 141 19.14 14.16 -0.59
N ASN A 142 19.97 14.85 0.21
CA ASN A 142 21.16 15.55 -0.29
C ASN A 142 22.32 14.55 -0.49
N ALA A 143 23.00 14.63 -1.64
CA ALA A 143 24.21 13.86 -1.93
C ALA A 143 25.41 14.20 -1.02
N SER A 144 25.32 15.21 -0.17
CA SER A 144 26.48 15.80 0.50
C SER A 144 26.59 15.59 2.01
N ASN A 145 25.76 14.78 2.65
CA ASN A 145 25.97 14.47 4.06
C ASN A 145 25.49 13.07 4.43
N GLY A 146 26.40 12.11 4.40
CA GLY A 146 26.34 10.93 5.26
C GLY A 146 26.60 11.37 6.71
N SER A 147 25.79 12.27 7.23
CA SER A 147 25.75 12.65 8.63
C SER A 147 24.32 13.00 8.94
N GLU A 148 23.81 12.35 9.95
CA GLU A 148 22.56 12.67 10.61
C GLU A 148 22.32 14.17 10.53
N THR A 149 21.23 14.57 9.86
CA THR A 149 20.76 15.95 9.97
C THR A 149 20.73 16.28 11.44
N GLY A 150 21.56 17.28 11.80
CA GLY A 150 21.56 17.82 13.15
C GLY A 150 20.11 18.07 13.53
N VAL A 151 19.63 17.24 14.41
CA VAL A 151 18.44 17.48 15.20
C VAL A 151 18.86 18.67 16.07
N ASN A 152 18.68 19.90 15.56
CA ASN A 152 18.42 20.99 16.48
C ASN A 152 17.36 20.42 17.41
N GLU A 153 17.51 20.52 18.72
CA GLU A 153 16.53 20.05 19.71
C GLU A 153 15.16 20.64 19.35
N MET A 154 14.48 20.01 18.38
CA MET A 154 13.06 20.19 18.19
C MET A 154 12.45 19.66 19.47
N THR A 155 11.87 20.54 20.29
CA THR A 155 11.01 20.10 21.37
C THR A 155 10.05 19.08 20.78
N SER A 156 10.14 17.82 21.25
CA SER A 156 9.36 16.73 20.70
C SER A 156 7.89 17.06 20.86
N ASN A 157 7.24 17.40 19.75
CA ASN A 157 5.79 17.50 19.70
C ASN A 157 5.30 16.09 19.38
N ASP A 158 4.98 15.32 20.40
CA ASP A 158 4.54 13.93 20.23
C ASP A 158 3.02 13.84 20.32
N PHE A 159 2.43 13.08 19.43
CA PHE A 159 1.02 12.72 19.49
C PHE A 159 0.91 11.30 20.06
N VAL A 160 0.17 11.14 21.16
CA VAL A 160 -0.12 9.84 21.75
C VAL A 160 -1.59 9.78 22.13
N ASN A 161 -2.25 8.69 21.77
CA ASN A 161 -3.65 8.45 22.15
C ASN A 161 -3.88 6.96 22.39
N SER A 162 -5.02 6.59 22.99
CA SER A 162 -5.38 5.20 23.27
C SER A 162 -6.86 4.96 23.12
N THR A 163 -7.21 3.70 22.84
CA THR A 163 -8.59 3.22 22.74
C THR A 163 -8.67 1.76 23.18
N VAL A 164 -9.88 1.28 23.42
CA VAL A 164 -10.15 -0.13 23.74
C VAL A 164 -11.13 -0.69 22.72
N ILE A 165 -10.76 -1.76 22.04
CA ILE A 165 -11.60 -2.42 21.04
C ILE A 165 -11.60 -3.92 21.30
N ASN A 166 -12.77 -4.52 21.48
CA ASN A 166 -12.92 -5.96 21.72
C ASN A 166 -11.97 -6.49 22.81
N ASN A 167 -11.87 -5.79 23.95
CA ASN A 167 -11.02 -6.12 25.09
C ASN A 167 -9.50 -6.05 24.80
N VAL A 168 -9.10 -5.39 23.73
CA VAL A 168 -7.71 -5.06 23.43
C VAL A 168 -7.50 -3.56 23.65
N ASN A 169 -6.58 -3.21 24.55
CA ASN A 169 -6.09 -1.85 24.70
C ASN A 169 -5.14 -1.57 23.57
N ILE A 170 -5.33 -0.46 22.88
CA ILE A 170 -4.51 -0.01 21.76
C ILE A 170 -4.00 1.39 22.11
N THR A 171 -2.68 1.53 22.25
CA THR A 171 -2.03 2.84 22.36
C THR A 171 -1.26 3.10 21.08
N TYR A 172 -1.39 4.28 20.52
CA TYR A 172 -0.72 4.64 19.27
C TYR A 172 -0.10 6.03 19.38
N GLY A 173 1.04 6.20 18.71
CA GLY A 173 1.82 7.44 18.79
C GLY A 173 2.46 7.82 17.47
N ILE A 174 2.75 9.11 17.31
CA ILE A 174 3.46 9.72 16.18
C ILE A 174 4.50 10.68 16.74
N SER A 175 5.77 10.52 16.37
CA SER A 175 6.88 11.33 16.84
C SER A 175 7.98 11.50 15.78
N PRO A 176 8.52 12.71 15.58
CA PRO A 176 7.98 13.98 15.99
C PRO A 176 6.67 14.26 15.22
N PHE A 177 5.72 14.95 15.80
CA PHE A 177 4.41 15.19 15.19
C PHE A 177 4.42 16.47 14.33
N TYR A 178 5.08 16.39 13.15
CA TYR A 178 5.15 17.46 12.16
C TYR A 178 4.95 16.91 10.74
N SER A 179 4.34 17.73 9.87
CA SER A 179 4.18 17.41 8.46
C SER A 179 5.47 17.62 7.68
N GLY A 180 5.57 17.01 6.50
CA GLY A 180 6.68 17.22 5.57
C GLY A 180 8.03 16.64 6.01
N ILE A 181 8.06 15.89 7.11
CA ILE A 181 9.25 15.18 7.61
C ILE A 181 8.95 13.70 7.86
N ASN A 182 10.00 12.90 8.08
CA ASN A 182 9.82 11.52 8.53
C ASN A 182 9.31 11.49 9.97
N ASN A 183 8.20 10.79 10.18
CA ASN A 183 7.63 10.52 11.50
C ASN A 183 7.83 9.04 11.85
N ASN A 184 8.00 8.76 13.13
CA ASN A 184 7.92 7.42 13.70
C ASN A 184 6.49 7.16 14.17
N PHE A 185 5.93 6.04 13.77
CA PHE A 185 4.59 5.58 14.12
C PHE A 185 4.72 4.37 15.03
N THR A 186 4.03 4.38 16.15
CA THR A 186 4.05 3.28 17.13
C THR A 186 2.64 2.81 17.43
N VAL A 187 2.47 1.51 17.58
CA VAL A 187 1.22 0.88 18.06
C VAL A 187 1.57 -0.16 19.11
N SER A 188 0.99 -0.03 20.30
CA SER A 188 1.10 -0.96 21.41
C SER A 188 -0.24 -1.63 21.65
N LEU A 189 -0.26 -2.96 21.70
CA LEU A 189 -1.44 -3.78 21.89
C LEU A 189 -1.31 -4.60 23.18
N SER A 190 -2.32 -4.54 24.04
CA SER A 190 -2.41 -5.41 25.22
C SER A 190 -3.86 -5.84 25.46
N ASN A 191 -4.06 -7.08 25.88
CA ASN A 191 -5.35 -7.52 26.39
C ASN A 191 -5.65 -6.84 27.73
N ILE A 192 -6.89 -6.95 28.22
CA ILE A 192 -7.30 -6.37 29.52
C ILE A 192 -6.45 -6.93 30.67
N ASP A 193 -5.92 -8.16 30.57
CA ASP A 193 -5.03 -8.77 31.56
C ASP A 193 -3.58 -8.26 31.47
N GLY A 194 -3.30 -7.30 30.60
CA GLY A 194 -1.99 -6.70 30.37
C GLY A 194 -1.04 -7.50 29.48
N LYS A 195 -1.44 -8.69 29.01
CA LYS A 195 -0.61 -9.50 28.11
C LYS A 195 -0.77 -9.08 26.67
N ALA A 196 0.29 -9.24 25.88
CA ALA A 196 0.22 -9.02 24.45
C ALA A 196 -0.72 -10.04 23.77
N PRO A 197 -1.56 -9.62 22.81
CA PRO A 197 -2.31 -10.55 21.98
C PRO A 197 -1.38 -11.42 21.13
N THR A 198 -1.65 -12.73 21.05
CA THR A 198 -0.77 -13.67 20.32
C THR A 198 -1.22 -13.93 18.88
N ASN A 199 -2.42 -13.49 18.51
CA ASN A 199 -3.04 -13.77 17.22
C ASN A 199 -2.96 -12.59 16.21
N ILE A 200 -2.06 -11.65 16.43
CA ILE A 200 -1.89 -10.52 15.48
C ILE A 200 -1.09 -11.00 14.28
N LYS A 201 -1.64 -10.76 13.09
CA LYS A 201 -1.02 -11.06 11.80
C LYS A 201 -0.18 -9.87 11.33
N THR A 202 -0.78 -8.68 11.24
CA THR A 202 -0.10 -7.45 10.82
C THR A 202 -0.89 -6.22 11.29
N VAL A 203 -0.23 -5.08 11.33
CA VAL A 203 -0.82 -3.78 11.69
C VAL A 203 -0.56 -2.79 10.56
N PHE A 204 -1.63 -2.16 10.07
CA PHE A 204 -1.58 -1.13 9.03
C PHE A 204 -2.09 0.20 9.56
N LEU A 205 -1.48 1.28 9.07
CA LEU A 205 -2.01 2.63 9.13
C LEU A 205 -2.32 3.11 7.72
N ILE A 206 -3.49 3.70 7.52
CA ILE A 206 -3.93 4.24 6.24
C ILE A 206 -4.23 5.72 6.43
N PHE A 207 -3.46 6.56 5.78
CA PHE A 207 -3.49 8.02 5.91
C PHE A 207 -4.24 8.64 4.74
N SER A 208 -5.07 9.64 5.01
CA SER A 208 -5.77 10.42 3.99
C SER A 208 -5.90 11.87 4.43
N ASN A 209 -5.58 12.81 3.55
CA ASN A 209 -5.87 14.24 3.71
C ASN A 209 -6.87 14.63 2.62
N LYS A 210 -8.13 14.76 2.98
CA LYS A 210 -9.20 15.05 2.02
C LYS A 210 -9.09 16.45 1.42
N GLN A 211 -8.62 17.43 2.21
CA GLN A 211 -8.49 18.82 1.77
C GLN A 211 -7.41 18.95 0.69
N ALA A 212 -6.28 18.26 0.87
CA ALA A 212 -5.20 18.21 -0.10
C ALA A 212 -5.44 17.19 -1.23
N GLY A 213 -6.52 16.38 -1.16
CA GLY A 213 -6.79 15.32 -2.13
C GLY A 213 -5.80 14.16 -2.08
N LEU A 214 -5.12 13.96 -0.94
CA LEU A 214 -4.09 12.93 -0.76
C LEU A 214 -4.65 11.65 -0.14
N GLY A 215 -4.13 10.53 -0.57
CA GLY A 215 -4.44 9.22 -0.02
C GLY A 215 -5.45 8.42 -0.84
N PRO A 216 -5.73 7.18 -0.40
CA PRO A 216 -5.10 6.53 0.76
C PRO A 216 -3.61 6.25 0.57
N ILE A 217 -2.82 6.49 1.62
CA ILE A 217 -1.40 6.11 1.72
C ILE A 217 -1.31 5.04 2.80
N SER A 218 -0.83 3.85 2.47
CA SER A 218 -0.77 2.73 3.41
C SER A 218 0.65 2.52 3.94
N ALA A 219 0.77 2.31 5.25
CA ALA A 219 1.98 1.90 5.93
C ALA A 219 1.73 0.62 6.71
N GLU A 220 2.52 -0.41 6.45
CA GLU A 220 2.58 -1.62 7.27
C GLU A 220 3.61 -1.41 8.39
N LEU A 221 3.22 -1.68 9.63
CA LEU A 221 4.11 -1.56 10.78
C LEU A 221 4.82 -2.89 11.04
N THR A 222 6.11 -2.81 11.35
CA THR A 222 6.94 -3.96 11.70
C THR A 222 6.77 -4.29 13.18
N LYS A 223 6.60 -5.57 13.52
CA LYS A 223 6.61 -6.03 14.91
C LYS A 223 8.01 -5.87 15.50
N THR A 224 8.14 -5.12 16.59
CA THR A 224 9.41 -4.88 17.29
C THR A 224 9.57 -5.75 18.54
N SER A 225 8.47 -6.03 19.21
CA SER A 225 8.39 -6.98 20.33
C SER A 225 6.93 -7.47 20.49
N ASP A 226 6.64 -8.26 21.53
CA ASP A 226 5.28 -8.74 21.75
C ASP A 226 4.34 -7.58 22.04
N GLY A 227 3.30 -7.47 21.21
CA GLY A 227 2.33 -6.39 21.25
C GLY A 227 2.85 -5.02 20.80
N GLN A 228 4.10 -4.89 20.34
CA GLN A 228 4.69 -3.62 19.91
C GLN A 228 4.95 -3.63 18.40
N TYR A 229 4.52 -2.56 17.74
CA TYR A 229 4.66 -2.38 16.30
C TYR A 229 5.16 -0.97 16.02
N SER A 230 6.07 -0.81 15.06
CA SER A 230 6.54 0.51 14.64
C SER A 230 6.84 0.56 13.14
N GLY A 231 6.85 1.78 12.63
CA GLY A 231 7.27 2.12 11.27
C GLY A 231 7.65 3.58 11.19
N SER A 232 8.37 3.96 10.15
CA SER A 232 8.73 5.35 9.90
C SER A 232 8.50 5.73 8.45
N GLY A 233 8.24 7.00 8.21
CA GLY A 233 8.08 7.53 6.85
C GLY A 233 7.44 8.91 6.81
N GLY A 234 7.46 9.50 5.62
CA GLY A 234 6.90 10.82 5.34
C GLY A 234 5.40 10.80 4.99
N TYR A 235 4.64 9.88 5.56
CA TYR A 235 3.24 9.67 5.20
C TYR A 235 2.35 10.90 5.46
N LEU A 236 2.71 11.73 6.44
CA LEU A 236 2.08 13.02 6.74
C LEU A 236 2.80 14.14 5.99
N SER A 237 2.76 14.06 4.66
CA SER A 237 3.60 14.85 3.76
C SER A 237 3.24 16.33 3.68
N GLN A 238 2.05 16.74 4.13
CA GLN A 238 1.55 18.11 4.07
C GLN A 238 0.84 18.49 5.37
N PRO A 239 0.80 19.78 5.73
CA PRO A 239 0.03 20.26 6.90
C PRO A 239 -1.48 20.12 6.67
N GLY A 240 -2.25 20.23 7.76
CA GLY A 240 -3.70 20.19 7.77
C GLY A 240 -4.29 18.95 8.42
N GLU A 241 -5.58 18.73 8.17
CA GLU A 241 -6.34 17.65 8.80
C GLU A 241 -6.11 16.32 8.08
N TRP A 242 -5.73 15.30 8.85
CA TRP A 242 -5.53 13.94 8.38
C TRP A 242 -6.49 12.97 9.07
N ASP A 243 -7.16 12.16 8.25
CA ASP A 243 -7.87 10.96 8.68
C ASP A 243 -6.89 9.78 8.68
N VAL A 244 -6.78 9.07 9.79
CA VAL A 244 -5.96 7.85 9.88
C VAL A 244 -6.84 6.68 10.27
N LYS A 245 -6.81 5.63 9.46
CA LYS A 245 -7.44 4.36 9.78
C LYS A 245 -6.37 3.34 10.17
N MET A 246 -6.45 2.83 11.39
CA MET A 246 -5.66 1.72 11.88
C MET A 246 -6.42 0.41 11.63
N ILE A 247 -5.72 -0.59 11.09
CA ILE A 247 -6.24 -1.95 10.90
C ILE A 247 -5.26 -2.91 11.57
N VAL A 248 -5.73 -3.61 12.60
CA VAL A 248 -5.00 -4.69 13.25
C VAL A 248 -5.57 -6.00 12.74
N GLN A 249 -4.89 -6.63 11.79
CA GLN A 249 -5.32 -7.93 11.25
C GLN A 249 -5.00 -9.04 12.22
N ARG A 250 -5.94 -9.96 12.39
CA ARG A 250 -5.82 -11.08 13.32
C ARG A 250 -6.01 -12.43 12.63
N ASN A 251 -5.32 -13.46 13.14
CA ASN A 251 -5.60 -14.84 12.79
C ASN A 251 -6.81 -15.31 13.59
N ASP A 252 -7.71 -16.04 12.94
CA ASP A 252 -8.88 -16.69 13.57
C ASP A 252 -9.84 -15.76 14.34
N ALA A 253 -9.83 -14.46 14.01
CA ALA A 253 -10.71 -13.45 14.59
C ALA A 253 -10.92 -12.28 13.63
N TYR A 254 -12.00 -11.51 13.83
CA TYR A 254 -12.22 -10.27 13.07
C TYR A 254 -11.14 -9.23 13.34
N ASP A 255 -10.75 -8.48 12.32
CA ASP A 255 -9.79 -7.38 12.44
C ASP A 255 -10.29 -6.30 13.40
N LEU A 256 -9.36 -5.67 14.14
CA LEU A 256 -9.66 -4.47 14.90
C LEU A 256 -9.47 -3.26 13.98
N ASN A 257 -10.49 -2.41 13.90
CA ASN A 257 -10.46 -1.21 13.10
C ASN A 257 -10.68 -0.01 14.00
N HIS A 258 -9.83 1.01 13.86
CA HIS A 258 -9.96 2.29 14.55
C HIS A 258 -9.66 3.42 13.59
N SER A 259 -10.46 4.49 13.65
CA SER A 259 -10.23 5.70 12.85
C SER A 259 -10.13 6.89 13.79
N PHE A 260 -9.16 7.76 13.50
CA PHE A 260 -8.95 9.00 14.25
C PHE A 260 -8.51 10.10 13.31
N THR A 261 -8.71 11.32 13.73
CA THR A 261 -8.42 12.53 12.94
C THR A 261 -7.58 13.47 13.79
N PHE A 262 -6.65 14.17 13.17
CA PHE A 262 -5.85 15.21 13.80
C PHE A 262 -5.42 16.28 12.79
N ASP A 263 -5.11 17.46 13.29
CA ASP A 263 -4.49 18.54 12.53
C ASP A 263 -2.98 18.55 12.79
N ILE A 264 -2.17 18.59 11.74
CA ILE A 264 -0.70 18.58 11.83
C ILE A 264 -0.12 19.82 11.14
N LYS A 265 0.95 20.35 11.71
CA LYS A 265 1.61 21.57 11.24
C LYS A 265 3.00 21.28 10.71
N ASN A 266 3.52 22.21 9.90
CA ASN A 266 4.92 22.20 9.51
C ASN A 266 5.83 22.32 10.75
N PRO A 267 7.07 21.83 10.67
CA PRO A 267 8.09 22.12 11.68
C PRO A 267 8.29 23.62 11.85
N PRO A 268 8.68 24.08 13.04
CA PRO A 268 8.96 25.50 13.33
C PRO A 268 10.14 26.05 12.54
#